data_ac7145e3966ef392776281cff9fccd85
#
_entry.id   ac7145e3966ef392776281cff9fccd85
#
_cell.length_a   1.000
_cell.length_b   1.000
_cell.length_c   1.000
_cell.angle_alpha   90.00
_cell.angle_beta   90.00
_cell.angle_gamma   90.00
#
_symmetry.space_group_name_H-M   'P 1'
#
loop_
_entity.id
_entity.type
_entity.pdbx_description
1 polymer ?
#
loop_
_entity_poly.entity_id
_entity_poly.type
_entity_poly.pdbx_seq_one_letter_code
_entity_poly.pdbx_strand_id
1 'polypeptide(L)'
;MELKKAENKVPKSFWETYSAFANTDGGIVIFGIDEKSEEVTGVTDPYKLRDDLFNTLNNSNKVSENIISNKDVKMINIGKELHILVITIPEAPYNLKPIYLNGNPKEAYERLGEGDRKLSSEKYKALVVGAKKETDNELLKNYDLNDLDKDSLEIYRKELYEQSNNGKYKDIDFKDMLIELGAMRKDRQRNNEYLLTTGGLLFFGKYTSITDLFPGFQLDYFEKDSSLDTDWIDRVSTGDMEYPNLNVYKFFKIVLEKLNLTIKDTFILKEDSKTRLPYKSDLFTSVREALVNALMHSYYDSDKAIKITAYPDYYEFINPGKMRVTVEEFIHGGTSDIRNHTMSSIMRRIGISEKAGSGGPRIFDVAAKYKLKLPEVIRDQYSTSLRIWKVDLEKVIEKYPSPQKEILLYLINHYSISRGEAEKHLFVENYQFRVAINTLLEEGTVDVMGKGRSTRYVLKTSLSEYSYSMKRLLRAVEDGLIGRS
;
A
#
# COMPACT_ATOMS: atom_id res chain seq x y z
N MET A 1 -5.38 -19.41 -6.34
CA MET A 1 -4.88 -20.40 -7.33
C MET A 1 -6.08 -21.04 -7.99
N GLU A 2 -6.00 -21.35 -9.28
CA GLU A 2 -7.11 -21.93 -10.08
C GLU A 2 -6.57 -23.11 -10.90
N LEU A 3 -7.27 -24.23 -10.88
CA LEU A 3 -6.90 -25.42 -11.64
C LEU A 3 -7.79 -25.56 -12.88
N LYS A 4 -7.22 -25.94 -14.02
CA LYS A 4 -7.99 -26.18 -15.26
C LYS A 4 -7.43 -27.35 -16.03
N LYS A 5 -8.33 -28.22 -16.47
CA LYS A 5 -7.95 -29.45 -17.23
C LYS A 5 -7.14 -29.13 -18.47
N ALA A 6 -7.58 -28.25 -19.35
CA ALA A 6 -6.89 -27.65 -20.50
C ALA A 6 -6.00 -28.61 -21.32
N GLU A 7 -6.43 -29.84 -21.58
CA GLU A 7 -5.62 -30.88 -22.27
C GLU A 7 -5.13 -30.45 -23.66
N ASN A 8 -6.01 -29.85 -24.49
CA ASN A 8 -5.73 -29.58 -25.89
C ASN A 8 -5.95 -28.13 -26.33
N LYS A 9 -6.61 -27.30 -25.52
CA LYS A 9 -6.94 -25.89 -25.81
C LYS A 9 -7.10 -25.09 -24.57
N VAL A 10 -6.89 -23.78 -24.68
CA VAL A 10 -7.18 -22.82 -23.58
C VAL A 10 -8.67 -22.82 -23.28
N PRO A 11 -9.09 -23.15 -22.05
CA PRO A 11 -10.51 -23.18 -21.69
C PRO A 11 -11.14 -21.78 -21.79
N LYS A 12 -12.41 -21.72 -22.19
CA LYS A 12 -13.13 -20.42 -22.26
C LYS A 12 -13.16 -19.69 -20.91
N SER A 13 -13.35 -20.43 -19.82
CA SER A 13 -13.34 -19.88 -18.45
C SER A 13 -12.01 -19.28 -18.02
N PHE A 14 -10.90 -19.63 -18.68
CA PHE A 14 -9.60 -19.01 -18.39
C PHE A 14 -9.61 -17.50 -18.63
N TRP A 15 -10.33 -17.04 -19.65
CA TRP A 15 -10.34 -15.61 -19.98
C TRP A 15 -11.03 -14.76 -18.91
N GLU A 16 -12.12 -15.28 -18.32
CA GLU A 16 -12.78 -14.65 -17.18
C GLU A 16 -11.85 -14.59 -15.98
N THR A 17 -11.15 -15.69 -15.68
CA THR A 17 -10.12 -15.76 -14.62
C THR A 17 -8.94 -14.82 -14.91
N TYR A 18 -8.49 -14.72 -16.17
CA TYR A 18 -7.44 -13.77 -16.55
C TYR A 18 -7.86 -12.33 -16.25
N SER A 19 -9.05 -11.93 -16.72
CA SER A 19 -9.60 -10.60 -16.43
C SER A 19 -9.76 -10.37 -14.92
N ALA A 20 -10.30 -11.35 -14.19
CA ALA A 20 -10.52 -11.25 -12.76
C ALA A 20 -9.22 -11.08 -11.97
N PHE A 21 -8.21 -11.90 -12.24
CA PHE A 21 -6.90 -11.81 -11.58
C PHE A 21 -6.19 -10.50 -11.94
N ALA A 22 -6.19 -10.12 -13.21
CA ALA A 22 -5.61 -8.87 -13.68
C ALA A 22 -6.23 -7.62 -13.00
N ASN A 23 -7.53 -7.64 -12.77
CA ASN A 23 -8.24 -6.51 -12.16
C ASN A 23 -8.18 -6.51 -10.62
N THR A 24 -7.79 -7.61 -9.99
CA THR A 24 -7.67 -7.72 -8.53
C THR A 24 -6.22 -7.80 -8.06
N ASP A 25 -5.83 -8.87 -7.44
CA ASP A 25 -4.52 -9.02 -6.78
C ASP A 25 -3.59 -10.01 -7.52
N GLY A 26 -3.92 -10.32 -8.77
CA GLY A 26 -3.23 -11.34 -9.52
C GLY A 26 -3.59 -12.75 -9.07
N GLY A 27 -2.89 -13.76 -9.62
CA GLY A 27 -3.10 -15.15 -9.26
C GLY A 27 -2.31 -16.13 -10.12
N ILE A 28 -2.47 -17.41 -9.82
CA ILE A 28 -1.82 -18.50 -10.55
C ILE A 28 -2.90 -19.42 -11.10
N VAL A 29 -2.79 -19.74 -12.40
CA VAL A 29 -3.62 -20.75 -13.06
C VAL A 29 -2.73 -21.90 -13.49
N ILE A 30 -3.17 -23.13 -13.23
CA ILE A 30 -2.43 -24.34 -13.63
C ILE A 30 -3.28 -25.11 -14.64
N PHE A 31 -2.73 -25.34 -15.85
CA PHE A 31 -3.32 -26.19 -16.86
C PHE A 31 -2.77 -27.62 -16.78
N GLY A 32 -3.62 -28.61 -17.05
CA GLY A 32 -3.30 -30.01 -16.97
C GLY A 32 -3.66 -30.67 -15.65
N ILE A 33 -4.52 -30.03 -14.84
CA ILE A 33 -5.10 -30.61 -13.62
C ILE A 33 -6.61 -30.44 -13.67
N ASP A 34 -7.35 -31.50 -13.43
CA ASP A 34 -8.81 -31.47 -13.33
C ASP A 34 -9.21 -30.92 -11.95
N GLU A 35 -9.94 -29.81 -11.93
CA GLU A 35 -10.31 -29.11 -10.71
C GLU A 35 -11.21 -29.93 -9.78
N LYS A 36 -12.04 -30.83 -10.35
CA LYS A 36 -13.03 -31.61 -9.56
C LYS A 36 -12.43 -32.85 -8.93
N SER A 37 -11.57 -33.56 -9.67
CA SER A 37 -10.94 -34.80 -9.18
C SER A 37 -9.56 -34.54 -8.56
N GLU A 38 -8.99 -33.35 -8.75
CA GLU A 38 -7.60 -32.99 -8.41
C GLU A 38 -6.57 -33.90 -9.11
N GLU A 39 -6.99 -34.63 -10.15
CA GLU A 39 -6.12 -35.51 -10.88
C GLU A 39 -5.30 -34.73 -11.93
N VAL A 40 -4.05 -35.14 -12.07
CA VAL A 40 -3.16 -34.59 -13.09
C VAL A 40 -3.44 -35.27 -14.40
N THR A 41 -4.08 -34.55 -15.32
CA THR A 41 -4.41 -35.06 -16.68
C THR A 41 -3.30 -34.75 -17.69
N GLY A 42 -2.46 -33.79 -17.39
CA GLY A 42 -1.43 -33.29 -18.29
C GLY A 42 -1.99 -32.46 -19.45
N VAL A 43 -1.08 -31.83 -20.18
CA VAL A 43 -1.32 -31.09 -21.43
C VAL A 43 -0.68 -31.86 -22.58
N THR A 44 -1.43 -32.14 -23.65
CA THR A 44 -0.98 -32.96 -24.78
C THR A 44 0.18 -32.29 -25.53
N ASP A 45 0.04 -31.01 -25.86
CA ASP A 45 1.09 -30.22 -26.51
C ASP A 45 1.25 -28.88 -25.80
N PRO A 46 2.17 -28.80 -24.84
CA PRO A 46 2.36 -27.59 -24.01
C PRO A 46 2.92 -26.41 -24.81
N TYR A 47 3.68 -26.65 -25.87
CA TYR A 47 4.21 -25.57 -26.70
C TYR A 47 3.11 -24.93 -27.54
N LYS A 48 2.31 -25.75 -28.23
CA LYS A 48 1.15 -25.27 -28.98
C LYS A 48 0.16 -24.54 -28.09
N LEU A 49 -0.15 -25.09 -26.91
CA LEU A 49 -1.09 -24.50 -25.99
C LEU A 49 -0.60 -23.12 -25.49
N ARG A 50 0.71 -22.99 -25.24
CA ARG A 50 1.32 -21.68 -24.87
C ARG A 50 1.22 -20.69 -26.05
N ASP A 51 1.49 -21.11 -27.26
CA ASP A 51 1.42 -20.25 -28.44
C ASP A 51 -0.02 -19.78 -28.69
N ASP A 52 -1.01 -20.68 -28.57
CA ASP A 52 -2.45 -20.35 -28.67
C ASP A 52 -2.88 -19.36 -27.56
N LEU A 53 -2.34 -19.51 -26.35
CA LEU A 53 -2.54 -18.57 -25.23
C LEU A 53 -2.05 -17.17 -25.61
N PHE A 54 -0.79 -17.02 -26.03
CA PHE A 54 -0.23 -15.73 -26.39
C PHE A 54 -0.87 -15.11 -27.63
N ASN A 55 -1.22 -15.92 -28.65
CA ASN A 55 -1.96 -15.44 -29.81
C ASN A 55 -3.30 -14.81 -29.43
N THR A 56 -4.00 -15.39 -28.44
CA THR A 56 -5.28 -14.86 -27.99
C THR A 56 -5.06 -13.63 -27.09
N LEU A 57 -4.08 -13.64 -26.21
CA LEU A 57 -3.73 -12.51 -25.35
C LEU A 57 -3.33 -11.25 -26.14
N ASN A 58 -2.63 -11.44 -27.26
CA ASN A 58 -2.20 -10.35 -28.14
C ASN A 58 -3.29 -9.90 -29.14
N ASN A 59 -4.47 -10.50 -29.10
CA ASN A 59 -5.60 -10.09 -29.91
C ASN A 59 -6.50 -9.12 -29.12
N SER A 60 -6.39 -7.81 -29.38
CA SER A 60 -7.14 -6.76 -28.71
C SER A 60 -8.67 -6.89 -28.82
N ASN A 61 -9.18 -7.64 -29.83
CA ASN A 61 -10.61 -7.98 -29.93
C ASN A 61 -11.03 -9.09 -28.94
N LYS A 62 -10.08 -9.78 -28.32
CA LYS A 62 -10.33 -10.84 -27.34
C LYS A 62 -10.01 -10.43 -25.93
N VAL A 63 -8.88 -9.79 -25.74
CA VAL A 63 -8.40 -9.29 -24.44
C VAL A 63 -7.94 -7.86 -24.63
N SER A 64 -8.42 -6.93 -23.82
CA SER A 64 -8.09 -5.50 -23.96
C SER A 64 -6.59 -5.21 -23.86
N GLU A 65 -5.88 -5.92 -22.97
CA GLU A 65 -4.44 -5.79 -22.79
C GLU A 65 -3.80 -7.11 -22.34
N ASN A 66 -2.63 -7.41 -22.87
CA ASN A 66 -1.79 -8.53 -22.44
C ASN A 66 -0.79 -8.04 -21.38
N ILE A 67 -0.89 -8.58 -20.16
CA ILE A 67 -0.02 -8.21 -19.02
C ILE A 67 0.96 -9.32 -18.62
N ILE A 68 0.96 -10.47 -19.32
CA ILE A 68 1.89 -11.56 -19.06
C ILE A 68 2.91 -11.72 -20.19
N SER A 69 4.05 -12.26 -19.85
CA SER A 69 5.19 -12.49 -20.73
C SER A 69 5.65 -13.96 -20.66
N ASN A 70 6.62 -14.33 -21.47
CA ASN A 70 7.16 -15.70 -21.48
C ASN A 70 7.67 -16.17 -20.09
N LYS A 71 8.16 -15.28 -19.25
CA LYS A 71 8.64 -15.61 -17.89
C LYS A 71 7.51 -16.03 -16.95
N ASP A 72 6.28 -15.59 -17.24
CA ASP A 72 5.10 -15.82 -16.42
C ASP A 72 4.39 -17.13 -16.77
N VAL A 73 4.83 -17.83 -17.84
CA VAL A 73 4.30 -19.12 -18.27
C VAL A 73 5.41 -20.17 -18.19
N LYS A 74 5.34 -21.04 -17.19
CA LYS A 74 6.31 -22.11 -16.96
C LYS A 74 5.73 -23.46 -17.35
N MET A 75 6.49 -24.22 -18.13
CA MET A 75 6.18 -25.62 -18.45
C MET A 75 6.94 -26.51 -17.46
N ILE A 76 6.23 -27.40 -16.79
CA ILE A 76 6.80 -28.33 -15.83
C ILE A 76 6.50 -29.76 -16.28
N ASN A 77 7.54 -30.58 -16.43
CA ASN A 77 7.41 -32.01 -16.63
C ASN A 77 7.31 -32.68 -15.26
N ILE A 78 6.22 -33.41 -15.03
CA ILE A 78 5.94 -34.09 -13.74
C ILE A 78 6.14 -35.61 -13.84
N GLY A 79 6.83 -36.07 -14.86
CA GLY A 79 7.13 -37.50 -15.11
C GLY A 79 6.14 -38.15 -16.08
N LYS A 80 6.50 -39.31 -16.60
CA LYS A 80 5.70 -40.08 -17.59
C LYS A 80 5.26 -39.29 -18.81
N GLU A 81 6.11 -38.34 -19.27
CA GLU A 81 5.81 -37.42 -20.39
C GLU A 81 4.60 -36.48 -20.13
N LEU A 82 4.12 -36.40 -18.91
CA LEU A 82 3.05 -35.47 -18.52
C LEU A 82 3.59 -34.09 -18.26
N HIS A 83 3.02 -33.11 -18.91
CA HIS A 83 3.38 -31.70 -18.77
C HIS A 83 2.22 -30.90 -18.19
N ILE A 84 2.51 -29.93 -17.32
CA ILE A 84 1.57 -28.91 -16.86
C ILE A 84 2.09 -27.52 -17.23
N LEU A 85 1.19 -26.56 -17.46
CA LEU A 85 1.55 -25.15 -17.60
C LEU A 85 1.13 -24.39 -16.34
N VAL A 86 2.07 -23.73 -15.73
CA VAL A 86 1.84 -22.81 -14.61
C VAL A 86 1.89 -21.38 -15.15
N ILE A 87 0.76 -20.69 -15.10
CA ILE A 87 0.58 -19.33 -15.61
C ILE A 87 0.42 -18.40 -14.43
N THR A 88 1.37 -17.50 -14.22
CA THR A 88 1.28 -16.43 -13.24
C THR A 88 0.68 -15.20 -13.90
N ILE A 89 -0.48 -14.76 -13.41
CA ILE A 89 -1.16 -13.55 -13.88
C ILE A 89 -0.93 -12.48 -12.81
N PRO A 90 -0.11 -11.45 -13.09
CA PRO A 90 0.08 -10.36 -12.14
C PRO A 90 -1.17 -9.49 -12.05
N GLU A 91 -1.29 -8.68 -11.00
CA GLU A 91 -2.22 -7.55 -11.01
C GLU A 91 -1.84 -6.59 -12.15
N ALA A 92 -2.79 -6.17 -12.97
CA ALA A 92 -2.53 -5.22 -14.04
C ALA A 92 -2.09 -3.86 -13.49
N PRO A 93 -1.12 -3.20 -14.14
CA PRO A 93 -0.83 -1.80 -13.85
C PRO A 93 -2.10 -0.94 -13.92
N TYR A 94 -2.19 0.05 -13.03
CA TYR A 94 -3.43 0.81 -12.85
C TYR A 94 -3.91 1.51 -14.12
N ASN A 95 -2.97 2.02 -14.91
CA ASN A 95 -3.24 2.69 -16.20
C ASN A 95 -3.77 1.75 -17.29
N LEU A 96 -3.67 0.43 -17.11
CA LEU A 96 -4.20 -0.57 -18.04
C LEU A 96 -5.54 -1.16 -17.58
N LYS A 97 -5.97 -0.85 -16.35
CA LYS A 97 -7.27 -1.32 -15.82
C LYS A 97 -8.43 -0.45 -16.34
N PRO A 98 -9.62 -1.05 -16.47
CA PRO A 98 -9.93 -2.45 -16.27
C PRO A 98 -9.56 -3.32 -17.50
N ILE A 99 -9.06 -4.53 -17.25
CA ILE A 99 -8.87 -5.55 -18.28
C ILE A 99 -10.23 -6.18 -18.58
N TYR A 100 -10.68 -6.11 -19.83
CA TYR A 100 -11.97 -6.64 -20.27
C TYR A 100 -11.83 -7.54 -21.51
N LEU A 101 -12.87 -8.29 -21.81
CA LEU A 101 -12.88 -9.30 -22.86
C LEU A 101 -13.77 -8.92 -24.04
N ASN A 102 -13.48 -9.51 -25.21
CA ASN A 102 -14.28 -9.43 -26.43
C ASN A 102 -14.60 -8.01 -26.90
N GLY A 103 -13.71 -7.04 -26.66
CA GLY A 103 -13.94 -5.63 -26.95
C GLY A 103 -15.10 -5.00 -26.19
N ASN A 104 -15.62 -5.66 -25.15
CA ASN A 104 -16.80 -5.23 -24.41
C ASN A 104 -16.43 -4.87 -22.96
N PRO A 105 -16.44 -3.58 -22.59
CA PRO A 105 -16.18 -3.13 -21.21
C PRO A 105 -17.05 -3.78 -20.13
N LYS A 106 -18.26 -4.26 -20.48
CA LYS A 106 -19.14 -4.98 -19.56
C LYS A 106 -18.67 -6.42 -19.27
N GLU A 107 -17.68 -6.90 -19.99
CA GLU A 107 -17.02 -8.19 -19.78
C GLU A 107 -15.68 -8.04 -19.07
N ALA A 108 -15.64 -7.17 -18.07
CA ALA A 108 -14.58 -7.06 -17.09
C ALA A 108 -14.98 -7.82 -15.83
N TYR A 109 -14.03 -8.56 -15.26
CA TYR A 109 -14.27 -9.46 -14.12
C TYR A 109 -13.38 -9.08 -12.94
N GLU A 110 -13.82 -9.45 -11.73
CA GLU A 110 -13.09 -9.35 -10.47
C GLU A 110 -13.09 -10.68 -9.74
N ARG A 111 -12.06 -10.95 -8.95
CA ARG A 111 -12.01 -12.12 -8.06
C ARG A 111 -12.65 -11.78 -6.72
N LEU A 112 -13.70 -12.50 -6.34
CA LEU A 112 -14.34 -12.39 -5.03
C LEU A 112 -14.41 -13.78 -4.39
N GLY A 113 -13.56 -13.98 -3.38
CA GLY A 113 -13.34 -15.31 -2.82
C GLY A 113 -12.79 -16.27 -3.88
N GLU A 114 -13.45 -17.41 -4.07
CA GLU A 114 -13.06 -18.42 -5.08
C GLU A 114 -13.75 -18.24 -6.44
N GLY A 115 -14.52 -17.16 -6.64
CA GLY A 115 -15.32 -16.99 -7.87
C GLY A 115 -14.94 -15.74 -8.67
N ASP A 116 -14.98 -15.89 -10.02
CA ASP A 116 -14.85 -14.79 -10.97
C ASP A 116 -16.23 -14.17 -11.21
N ARG A 117 -16.38 -12.87 -10.96
CA ARG A 117 -17.65 -12.15 -11.10
C ARG A 117 -17.48 -10.92 -11.97
N LYS A 118 -18.48 -10.60 -12.78
CA LYS A 118 -18.50 -9.37 -13.57
C LYS A 118 -18.44 -8.15 -12.64
N LEU A 119 -17.61 -7.18 -13.01
CA LEU A 119 -17.56 -5.89 -12.34
C LEU A 119 -18.95 -5.21 -12.38
N SER A 120 -19.36 -4.64 -11.27
CA SER A 120 -20.50 -3.72 -11.26
C SER A 120 -20.15 -2.44 -12.04
N SER A 121 -21.16 -1.72 -12.53
CA SER A 121 -20.95 -0.45 -13.24
C SER A 121 -20.20 0.57 -12.38
N GLU A 122 -20.42 0.55 -11.08
CA GLU A 122 -19.76 1.42 -10.11
C GLU A 122 -18.28 1.08 -9.96
N LYS A 123 -17.94 -0.19 -9.79
CA LYS A 123 -16.55 -0.67 -9.71
C LYS A 123 -15.80 -0.44 -11.02
N TYR A 124 -16.46 -0.65 -12.15
CA TYR A 124 -15.88 -0.36 -13.45
C TYR A 124 -15.51 1.12 -13.58
N LYS A 125 -16.43 2.03 -13.21
CA LYS A 125 -16.17 3.48 -13.19
C LYS A 125 -14.99 3.82 -12.27
N ALA A 126 -14.93 3.22 -11.08
CA ALA A 126 -13.84 3.44 -10.13
C ALA A 126 -12.47 3.03 -10.71
N LEU A 127 -12.38 1.91 -11.44
CA LEU A 127 -11.15 1.49 -12.11
C LEU A 127 -10.77 2.45 -13.24
N VAL A 128 -11.72 2.87 -14.08
CA VAL A 128 -11.47 3.83 -15.17
C VAL A 128 -10.98 5.18 -14.65
N VAL A 129 -11.62 5.69 -13.61
CA VAL A 129 -11.20 6.94 -12.95
C VAL A 129 -9.82 6.78 -12.31
N GLY A 130 -9.58 5.65 -11.66
CA GLY A 130 -8.28 5.33 -11.09
C GLY A 130 -7.16 5.22 -12.13
N ALA A 131 -7.47 4.84 -13.36
CA ALA A 131 -6.52 4.75 -14.47
C ALA A 131 -6.02 6.11 -14.99
N LYS A 132 -6.68 7.24 -14.63
CA LYS A 132 -6.15 8.58 -14.94
C LYS A 132 -4.77 8.75 -14.32
N LYS A 133 -3.77 9.03 -15.15
CA LYS A 133 -2.36 9.10 -14.73
C LYS A 133 -2.10 10.25 -13.75
N GLU A 134 -2.75 11.39 -13.95
CA GLU A 134 -2.63 12.59 -13.12
C GLU A 134 -4.02 13.13 -12.81
N THR A 135 -4.29 13.41 -11.54
CA THR A 135 -5.61 13.86 -11.08
C THR A 135 -5.66 15.31 -10.63
N ASP A 136 -4.49 15.93 -10.42
CA ASP A 136 -4.39 17.27 -9.81
C ASP A 136 -3.78 18.35 -10.73
N ASN A 137 -3.66 18.10 -12.04
CA ASN A 137 -3.08 19.04 -13.01
C ASN A 137 -4.09 19.71 -13.94
N GLU A 138 -5.38 19.45 -13.75
CA GLU A 138 -6.45 20.08 -14.56
C GLU A 138 -6.49 21.59 -14.33
N LEU A 139 -6.70 22.36 -15.42
CA LEU A 139 -6.74 23.81 -15.36
C LEU A 139 -8.15 24.33 -15.06
N LEU A 140 -8.26 25.16 -14.04
CA LEU A 140 -9.52 25.68 -13.52
C LEU A 140 -9.81 27.07 -14.11
N LYS A 141 -10.86 27.19 -14.93
CA LYS A 141 -11.14 28.42 -15.71
C LYS A 141 -11.75 29.55 -14.89
N ASN A 142 -12.50 29.24 -13.85
CA ASN A 142 -13.26 30.23 -13.09
C ASN A 142 -12.71 30.39 -11.65
N TYR A 143 -11.45 30.05 -11.45
CA TYR A 143 -10.75 30.16 -10.18
C TYR A 143 -9.54 31.07 -10.33
N ASP A 144 -9.31 31.93 -9.34
CA ASP A 144 -8.20 32.86 -9.33
C ASP A 144 -7.51 32.93 -7.95
N LEU A 145 -6.67 33.94 -7.72
CA LEU A 145 -5.96 34.12 -6.45
C LEU A 145 -6.89 34.39 -5.26
N ASN A 146 -8.12 34.88 -5.52
CA ASN A 146 -9.09 35.11 -4.45
C ASN A 146 -9.68 33.81 -3.88
N ASP A 147 -9.55 32.71 -4.62
CA ASP A 147 -9.94 31.37 -4.16
C ASP A 147 -8.90 30.74 -3.23
N LEU A 148 -7.73 31.33 -3.12
CA LEU A 148 -6.65 30.84 -2.30
C LEU A 148 -6.64 31.47 -0.90
N ASP A 149 -6.18 30.68 0.08
CA ASP A 149 -5.98 31.12 1.45
C ASP A 149 -4.65 31.85 1.57
N LYS A 150 -4.73 33.16 1.85
CA LYS A 150 -3.56 34.03 1.89
C LYS A 150 -2.55 33.64 2.96
N ASP A 151 -3.04 33.19 4.11
CA ASP A 151 -2.16 32.76 5.21
C ASP A 151 -1.32 31.54 4.80
N SER A 152 -1.93 30.57 4.11
CA SER A 152 -1.20 29.42 3.54
C SER A 152 -0.10 29.85 2.59
N LEU A 153 -0.38 30.81 1.72
CA LEU A 153 0.61 31.33 0.77
C LEU A 153 1.78 32.05 1.47
N GLU A 154 1.48 32.84 2.49
CA GLU A 154 2.50 33.57 3.25
C GLU A 154 3.41 32.62 4.04
N ILE A 155 2.82 31.64 4.74
CA ILE A 155 3.58 30.64 5.49
C ILE A 155 4.46 29.81 4.54
N TYR A 156 3.90 29.37 3.41
CA TYR A 156 4.63 28.59 2.43
C TYR A 156 5.77 29.39 1.78
N ARG A 157 5.55 30.65 1.42
CA ARG A 157 6.59 31.53 0.88
C ARG A 157 7.78 31.68 1.83
N LYS A 158 7.50 31.84 3.14
CA LYS A 158 8.52 31.90 4.18
C LYS A 158 9.32 30.60 4.25
N GLU A 159 8.67 29.44 4.26
CA GLU A 159 9.33 28.14 4.25
C GLU A 159 10.17 27.93 2.98
N LEU A 160 9.64 28.33 1.82
CA LEU A 160 10.38 28.24 0.56
C LEU A 160 11.65 29.09 0.59
N TYR A 161 11.58 30.30 1.17
CA TYR A 161 12.76 31.13 1.39
C TYR A 161 13.77 30.47 2.34
N GLU A 162 13.33 30.00 3.48
CA GLU A 162 14.19 29.33 4.47
C GLU A 162 14.85 28.05 3.92
N GLN A 163 14.12 27.25 3.20
CA GLN A 163 14.62 26.00 2.61
C GLN A 163 15.60 26.24 1.45
N SER A 164 15.30 27.19 0.59
CA SER A 164 16.15 27.46 -0.61
C SER A 164 17.35 28.35 -0.31
N ASN A 165 17.32 29.10 0.77
CA ASN A 165 18.25 30.19 1.10
C ASN A 165 18.45 31.18 -0.07
N ASN A 166 17.42 31.39 -0.89
CA ASN A 166 17.45 32.23 -2.06
C ASN A 166 16.62 33.49 -1.84
N GLY A 167 17.28 34.66 -1.81
CA GLY A 167 16.66 35.95 -1.58
C GLY A 167 15.48 36.30 -2.49
N LYS A 168 15.41 35.68 -3.67
CA LYS A 168 14.26 35.82 -4.60
C LYS A 168 12.92 35.48 -3.92
N TYR A 169 12.88 34.43 -3.08
CA TYR A 169 11.64 33.96 -2.49
C TYR A 169 11.19 34.76 -1.26
N LYS A 170 12.01 35.70 -0.78
CA LYS A 170 11.64 36.53 0.38
C LYS A 170 10.40 37.35 0.12
N ASP A 171 10.34 38.00 -1.05
CA ASP A 171 9.28 38.96 -1.40
C ASP A 171 8.65 38.65 -2.79
N ILE A 172 8.77 37.40 -3.28
CA ILE A 172 8.17 37.01 -4.56
C ILE A 172 6.66 37.22 -4.54
N ASP A 173 6.12 37.73 -5.64
CA ASP A 173 4.67 37.82 -5.85
C ASP A 173 4.02 36.43 -5.81
N PHE A 174 2.83 36.33 -5.22
CA PHE A 174 2.15 35.04 -5.08
C PHE A 174 1.84 34.39 -6.42
N LYS A 175 1.47 35.13 -7.44
CA LYS A 175 1.20 34.59 -8.77
C LYS A 175 2.48 34.01 -9.38
N ASP A 176 3.59 34.74 -9.28
CA ASP A 176 4.88 34.27 -9.80
C ASP A 176 5.35 33.03 -9.03
N MET A 177 5.21 33.00 -7.70
CA MET A 177 5.48 31.83 -6.86
C MET A 177 4.65 30.63 -7.32
N LEU A 178 3.35 30.77 -7.49
CA LEU A 178 2.45 29.69 -7.90
C LEU A 178 2.76 29.16 -9.31
N ILE A 179 3.19 30.05 -10.22
CA ILE A 179 3.65 29.65 -11.56
C ILE A 179 4.93 28.81 -11.46
N GLU A 180 5.91 29.22 -10.66
CA GLU A 180 7.16 28.46 -10.48
C GLU A 180 6.94 27.10 -9.78
N LEU A 181 5.97 27.03 -8.90
CA LEU A 181 5.57 25.79 -8.23
C LEU A 181 4.77 24.85 -9.14
N GLY A 182 4.24 25.34 -10.25
CA GLY A 182 3.32 24.62 -11.11
C GLY A 182 1.89 24.54 -10.57
N ALA A 183 1.59 25.28 -9.48
CA ALA A 183 0.24 25.45 -8.95
C ALA A 183 -0.64 26.30 -9.89
N MET A 184 -0.02 27.17 -10.69
CA MET A 184 -0.61 27.83 -11.84
C MET A 184 0.14 27.43 -13.10
N ARG A 185 -0.59 27.11 -14.18
CA ARG A 185 -0.01 26.72 -15.47
C ARG A 185 -0.66 27.47 -16.62
N LYS A 186 0.12 27.60 -17.69
CA LYS A 186 -0.32 28.29 -18.91
C LYS A 186 -1.30 27.43 -19.71
N ASP A 187 -2.50 27.93 -20.00
CA ASP A 187 -3.41 27.31 -20.94
C ASP A 187 -2.89 27.52 -22.37
N ARG A 188 -2.27 26.48 -22.91
CA ARG A 188 -1.68 26.51 -24.27
C ARG A 188 -2.71 26.32 -25.39
N GLN A 189 -3.93 25.91 -25.05
CA GLN A 189 -5.01 25.71 -26.03
C GLN A 189 -5.85 26.96 -26.23
N ARG A 190 -5.83 27.89 -25.25
CA ARG A 190 -6.57 29.15 -25.29
C ARG A 190 -5.67 30.29 -24.79
N ASN A 191 -5.74 31.43 -25.34
CA ASN A 191 -5.16 32.74 -24.99
C ASN A 191 -3.82 32.81 -24.25
N ASN A 192 -3.19 31.66 -23.93
CA ASN A 192 -1.95 31.55 -23.13
C ASN A 192 -2.03 32.19 -21.73
N GLU A 193 -3.19 32.24 -21.12
CA GLU A 193 -3.39 32.73 -19.76
C GLU A 193 -2.87 31.71 -18.75
N TYR A 194 -2.43 32.20 -17.57
CA TYR A 194 -2.07 31.33 -16.45
C TYR A 194 -3.32 31.06 -15.61
N LEU A 195 -3.69 29.80 -15.49
CA LEU A 195 -4.83 29.33 -14.73
C LEU A 195 -4.35 28.49 -13.54
N LEU A 196 -5.14 28.51 -12.47
CA LEU A 196 -4.93 27.67 -11.30
C LEU A 196 -5.08 26.20 -11.69
N THR A 197 -4.25 25.32 -11.15
CA THR A 197 -4.41 23.88 -11.28
C THR A 197 -5.28 23.34 -10.15
N THR A 198 -5.90 22.19 -10.37
CA THR A 198 -6.63 21.44 -9.32
C THR A 198 -5.77 21.21 -8.08
N GLY A 199 -4.50 20.82 -8.28
CA GLY A 199 -3.53 20.63 -7.18
C GLY A 199 -3.19 21.92 -6.45
N GLY A 200 -3.09 23.05 -7.16
CA GLY A 200 -2.91 24.38 -6.55
C GLY A 200 -4.07 24.77 -5.66
N LEU A 201 -5.31 24.52 -6.13
CA LEU A 201 -6.52 24.76 -5.36
C LEU A 201 -6.60 23.85 -4.11
N LEU A 202 -6.41 22.56 -4.26
CA LEU A 202 -6.43 21.62 -3.12
C LEU A 202 -5.38 21.97 -2.06
N PHE A 203 -4.20 22.41 -2.51
CA PHE A 203 -3.07 22.67 -1.63
C PHE A 203 -3.18 24.00 -0.88
N PHE A 204 -3.64 25.07 -1.53
CA PHE A 204 -3.67 26.43 -0.98
C PHE A 204 -5.06 27.05 -0.92
N GLY A 205 -6.10 26.37 -1.41
CA GLY A 205 -7.44 26.95 -1.55
C GLY A 205 -8.13 27.27 -0.23
N LYS A 206 -9.09 28.16 -0.31
CA LYS A 206 -10.10 28.32 0.76
C LYS A 206 -11.00 27.09 0.76
N TYR A 207 -11.50 26.71 1.93
CA TYR A 207 -12.36 25.53 2.08
C TYR A 207 -13.59 25.59 1.14
N THR A 208 -14.27 26.71 1.07
CA THR A 208 -15.42 26.91 0.20
C THR A 208 -15.10 26.71 -1.27
N SER A 209 -13.99 27.31 -1.75
CA SER A 209 -13.58 27.18 -3.14
C SER A 209 -13.14 25.73 -3.48
N ILE A 210 -12.57 24.99 -2.52
CA ILE A 210 -12.26 23.57 -2.70
C ILE A 210 -13.54 22.76 -2.78
N THR A 211 -14.52 22.99 -1.89
CA THR A 211 -15.77 22.22 -1.85
C THR A 211 -16.72 22.51 -3.01
N ASP A 212 -16.61 23.67 -3.65
CA ASP A 212 -17.30 23.96 -4.91
C ASP A 212 -16.89 23.00 -6.04
N LEU A 213 -15.63 22.54 -6.04
CA LEU A 213 -15.10 21.59 -7.02
C LEU A 213 -15.16 20.15 -6.52
N PHE A 214 -14.90 19.93 -5.23
CA PHE A 214 -14.86 18.64 -4.55
C PHE A 214 -15.82 18.62 -3.34
N PRO A 215 -17.13 18.39 -3.57
CA PRO A 215 -18.13 18.43 -2.49
C PRO A 215 -17.83 17.44 -1.35
N GLY A 216 -17.17 16.33 -1.63
CA GLY A 216 -16.75 15.33 -0.65
C GLY A 216 -15.40 15.60 0.00
N PHE A 217 -14.78 16.79 -0.21
CA PHE A 217 -13.48 17.11 0.38
C PHE A 217 -13.52 17.10 1.91
N GLN A 218 -12.87 16.09 2.51
CA GLN A 218 -12.83 15.90 3.96
C GLN A 218 -11.45 15.45 4.41
N LEU A 219 -10.86 16.19 5.35
CA LEU A 219 -9.59 15.89 6.01
C LEU A 219 -9.83 15.80 7.51
N ASP A 220 -9.52 14.66 8.11
CA ASP A 220 -9.75 14.39 9.53
C ASP A 220 -8.48 13.88 10.21
N TYR A 221 -8.18 14.45 11.37
CA TYR A 221 -7.24 13.92 12.33
C TYR A 221 -7.93 13.70 13.68
N PHE A 222 -7.64 12.57 14.31
CA PHE A 222 -8.10 12.25 15.65
C PHE A 222 -6.96 11.73 16.51
N GLU A 223 -6.89 12.17 17.77
CA GLU A 223 -6.15 11.49 18.81
C GLU A 223 -7.13 10.77 19.72
N LYS A 224 -6.90 9.49 20.01
CA LYS A 224 -7.79 8.61 20.75
C LYS A 224 -7.05 7.86 21.87
N ASP A 225 -7.72 7.62 22.98
CA ASP A 225 -7.20 6.80 24.09
C ASP A 225 -7.27 5.31 23.81
N SER A 226 -8.24 4.88 23.00
CA SER A 226 -8.46 3.47 22.68
C SER A 226 -8.99 3.31 21.26
N SER A 227 -8.70 2.18 20.62
CA SER A 227 -9.29 1.81 19.33
C SER A 227 -10.78 1.48 19.42
N LEU A 228 -11.29 1.25 20.63
CA LEU A 228 -12.70 0.94 20.91
C LEU A 228 -13.53 2.19 21.21
N ASP A 229 -12.88 3.34 21.51
CA ASP A 229 -13.58 4.55 21.84
C ASP A 229 -14.14 5.25 20.61
N THR A 230 -15.36 5.74 20.73
CA THR A 230 -15.96 6.65 19.75
C THR A 230 -15.46 8.07 19.89
N ASP A 231 -15.09 8.47 21.10
CA ASP A 231 -14.63 9.82 21.44
C ASP A 231 -13.16 10.05 21.07
N TRP A 232 -12.76 11.28 21.07
CA TRP A 232 -11.39 11.71 20.79
C TRP A 232 -10.87 12.64 21.89
N ILE A 233 -9.56 12.63 22.10
CA ILE A 233 -8.85 13.58 22.97
C ILE A 233 -8.63 14.90 22.24
N ASP A 234 -8.27 14.81 20.95
CA ASP A 234 -7.96 15.94 20.08
C ASP A 234 -8.44 15.67 18.65
N ARG A 235 -8.83 16.73 17.93
CA ARG A 235 -9.37 16.65 16.58
C ARG A 235 -8.96 17.83 15.72
N VAL A 236 -8.70 17.56 14.43
CA VAL A 236 -8.63 18.56 13.35
C VAL A 236 -9.51 18.07 12.23
N SER A 237 -10.48 18.86 11.81
CA SER A 237 -11.45 18.44 10.77
C SER A 237 -11.80 19.61 9.85
N THR A 238 -11.95 19.33 8.56
CA THR A 238 -12.47 20.32 7.60
C THR A 238 -13.90 20.70 7.97
N GLY A 239 -14.23 21.97 7.77
CA GLY A 239 -15.53 22.52 8.14
C GLY A 239 -15.71 22.84 9.63
N ASP A 240 -14.68 22.58 10.45
CA ASP A 240 -14.68 23.02 11.85
C ASP A 240 -14.42 24.54 11.93
N MET A 241 -15.13 25.21 12.84
CA MET A 241 -14.97 26.65 13.04
C MET A 241 -13.58 27.03 13.56
N GLU A 242 -12.88 26.12 14.24
CA GLU A 242 -11.49 26.31 14.66
C GLU A 242 -10.53 26.35 13.45
N TYR A 243 -10.89 25.65 12.35
CA TYR A 243 -10.08 25.55 11.14
C TYR A 243 -10.87 25.95 9.89
N PRO A 244 -11.35 27.20 9.76
CA PRO A 244 -12.33 27.61 8.74
C PRO A 244 -11.81 27.47 7.30
N ASN A 245 -10.50 27.56 7.06
CA ASN A 245 -9.86 27.43 5.76
C ASN A 245 -8.81 26.30 5.77
N LEU A 246 -9.22 25.09 6.20
CA LEU A 246 -8.33 23.94 6.23
C LEU A 246 -8.17 23.37 4.82
N ASN A 247 -7.03 23.62 4.20
CA ASN A 247 -6.59 23.00 2.95
C ASN A 247 -5.52 21.94 3.23
N VAL A 248 -5.03 21.26 2.18
CA VAL A 248 -4.05 20.16 2.32
C VAL A 248 -2.77 20.62 3.01
N TYR A 249 -2.27 21.83 2.71
CA TYR A 249 -1.05 22.34 3.32
C TYR A 249 -1.21 22.67 4.81
N LYS A 250 -2.27 23.39 5.18
CA LYS A 250 -2.56 23.68 6.60
C LYS A 250 -2.80 22.40 7.39
N PHE A 251 -3.59 21.49 6.84
CA PHE A 251 -3.83 20.18 7.46
C PHE A 251 -2.51 19.44 7.70
N PHE A 252 -1.66 19.35 6.69
CA PHE A 252 -0.35 18.74 6.84
C PHE A 252 0.46 19.35 7.97
N LYS A 253 0.56 20.68 8.03
CA LYS A 253 1.35 21.39 9.06
C LYS A 253 0.82 21.11 10.47
N ILE A 254 -0.48 21.29 10.68
CA ILE A 254 -1.12 21.15 11.99
C ILE A 254 -1.04 19.70 12.46
N VAL A 255 -1.38 18.74 11.58
CA VAL A 255 -1.38 17.32 11.94
C VAL A 255 0.03 16.79 12.18
N LEU A 256 1.03 17.26 11.44
CA LEU A 256 2.41 16.87 11.66
C LEU A 256 2.91 17.30 13.07
N GLU A 257 2.58 18.51 13.51
CA GLU A 257 2.90 18.99 14.85
C GLU A 257 2.19 18.16 15.93
N LYS A 258 0.89 17.91 15.78
CA LYS A 258 0.12 17.07 16.70
C LYS A 258 0.67 15.65 16.79
N LEU A 259 0.97 15.02 15.65
CA LEU A 259 1.60 13.69 15.62
C LEU A 259 2.95 13.67 16.33
N ASN A 260 3.78 14.72 16.18
CA ASN A 260 5.06 14.83 16.90
C ASN A 260 4.90 14.87 18.42
N LEU A 261 3.82 15.50 18.92
CA LEU A 261 3.53 15.56 20.36
C LEU A 261 3.12 14.20 20.92
N THR A 262 2.48 13.34 20.13
CA THR A 262 2.08 11.98 20.55
C THR A 262 3.23 10.97 20.58
N ILE A 263 4.41 11.30 20.01
CA ILE A 263 5.58 10.44 20.02
C ILE A 263 6.34 10.61 21.33
N LYS A 264 6.23 9.60 22.21
CA LYS A 264 7.00 9.57 23.47
C LYS A 264 8.47 9.29 23.16
N ASP A 265 9.37 10.03 23.79
CA ASP A 265 10.81 9.78 23.66
C ASP A 265 11.18 8.57 24.54
N THR A 266 11.57 7.48 23.89
CA THR A 266 11.97 6.24 24.57
C THR A 266 13.49 6.13 24.54
N PHE A 267 14.09 5.89 25.71
CA PHE A 267 15.52 5.71 25.82
C PHE A 267 15.90 4.29 25.42
N ILE A 268 16.52 4.15 24.23
CA ILE A 268 16.98 2.87 23.70
C ILE A 268 18.48 2.98 23.40
N LEU A 269 19.25 2.00 23.86
CA LEU A 269 20.69 1.88 23.59
C LEU A 269 20.92 0.87 22.48
N LYS A 270 21.89 1.18 21.62
CA LYS A 270 22.40 0.22 20.63
C LYS A 270 23.17 -0.88 21.37
N GLU A 271 22.91 -2.14 21.07
CA GLU A 271 23.50 -3.30 21.78
C GLU A 271 25.03 -3.31 21.74
N ASP A 272 25.62 -3.01 20.59
CA ASP A 272 27.06 -3.09 20.36
C ASP A 272 27.88 -1.91 20.91
N SER A 273 27.35 -0.69 20.86
CA SER A 273 28.09 0.55 21.15
C SER A 273 27.62 1.32 22.36
N LYS A 274 26.51 0.88 23.00
CA LYS A 274 25.82 1.58 24.10
C LYS A 274 25.49 3.04 23.80
N THR A 275 25.44 3.43 22.52
CA THR A 275 25.01 4.76 22.09
C THR A 275 23.48 4.82 22.07
N ARG A 276 22.92 6.00 22.44
CA ARG A 276 21.47 6.23 22.38
C ARG A 276 21.00 6.23 20.93
N LEU A 277 19.96 5.47 20.66
CA LEU A 277 19.28 5.50 19.36
C LEU A 277 18.27 6.67 19.31
N PRO A 278 18.14 7.36 18.16
CA PRO A 278 17.23 8.50 18.03
C PRO A 278 15.79 8.04 17.71
N TYR A 279 15.19 7.27 18.60
CA TYR A 279 13.87 6.67 18.44
C TYR A 279 12.79 7.66 18.01
N LYS A 280 12.66 8.78 18.76
CA LYS A 280 11.65 9.81 18.49
C LYS A 280 11.82 10.40 17.08
N SER A 281 13.04 10.73 16.68
CA SER A 281 13.34 11.31 15.37
C SER A 281 13.07 10.34 14.22
N ASP A 282 13.45 9.06 14.39
CA ASP A 282 13.24 8.04 13.36
C ASP A 282 11.76 7.72 13.19
N LEU A 283 11.02 7.54 14.30
CA LEU A 283 9.58 7.31 14.25
C LEU A 283 8.84 8.52 13.69
N PHE A 284 9.21 9.74 14.07
CA PHE A 284 8.65 10.96 13.50
C PHE A 284 8.87 11.04 11.98
N THR A 285 10.04 10.64 11.50
CA THR A 285 10.32 10.60 10.06
C THR A 285 9.40 9.60 9.35
N SER A 286 9.15 8.41 9.93
CA SER A 286 8.22 7.42 9.38
C SER A 286 6.78 7.92 9.35
N VAL A 287 6.33 8.57 10.42
CA VAL A 287 4.99 9.14 10.56
C VAL A 287 4.78 10.30 9.58
N ARG A 288 5.78 11.18 9.42
CA ARG A 288 5.77 12.26 8.41
C ARG A 288 5.64 11.70 7.00
N GLU A 289 6.41 10.68 6.68
CA GLU A 289 6.38 10.02 5.37
C GLU A 289 4.99 9.41 5.08
N ALA A 290 4.40 8.75 6.08
CA ALA A 290 3.06 8.18 5.96
C ALA A 290 1.98 9.25 5.75
N LEU A 291 2.07 10.39 6.45
CA LEU A 291 1.16 11.53 6.27
C LEU A 291 1.28 12.12 4.86
N VAL A 292 2.51 12.33 4.38
CA VAL A 292 2.76 12.80 3.00
C VAL A 292 2.17 11.82 1.99
N ASN A 293 2.42 10.53 2.16
CA ASN A 293 1.90 9.50 1.26
C ASN A 293 0.36 9.48 1.27
N ALA A 294 -0.29 9.57 2.42
CA ALA A 294 -1.75 9.63 2.51
C ALA A 294 -2.33 10.80 1.73
N LEU A 295 -1.70 11.98 1.81
CA LEU A 295 -2.15 13.18 1.09
C LEU A 295 -1.83 13.11 -0.42
N MET A 296 -0.61 12.65 -0.80
CA MET A 296 -0.17 12.66 -2.20
C MET A 296 -0.79 11.57 -3.05
N HIS A 297 -1.21 10.46 -2.44
CA HIS A 297 -1.81 9.32 -3.15
C HIS A 297 -3.34 9.27 -3.04
N SER A 298 -3.95 10.21 -2.32
CA SER A 298 -5.41 10.28 -2.16
C SER A 298 -6.14 10.62 -3.46
N TYR A 299 -7.33 10.05 -3.62
CA TYR A 299 -8.30 10.42 -4.63
C TYR A 299 -9.27 11.45 -4.02
N TYR A 300 -9.09 12.73 -4.34
CA TYR A 300 -9.82 13.83 -3.70
C TYR A 300 -11.27 13.97 -4.17
N ASP A 301 -11.61 13.47 -5.36
CA ASP A 301 -13.00 13.41 -5.86
C ASP A 301 -13.70 12.14 -5.31
N SER A 302 -13.74 12.03 -3.99
CA SER A 302 -14.30 10.90 -3.24
C SER A 302 -15.18 11.42 -2.11
N ASP A 303 -16.26 10.68 -1.81
CA ASP A 303 -17.12 10.93 -0.64
C ASP A 303 -16.49 10.42 0.68
N LYS A 304 -15.32 9.78 0.62
CA LYS A 304 -14.60 9.29 1.80
C LYS A 304 -13.53 10.26 2.24
N ALA A 305 -13.44 10.49 3.55
CA ALA A 305 -12.41 11.35 4.14
C ALA A 305 -11.00 10.76 4.04
N ILE A 306 -10.00 11.63 3.95
CA ILE A 306 -8.64 11.29 4.36
C ILE A 306 -8.63 11.35 5.89
N LYS A 307 -8.32 10.22 6.54
CA LYS A 307 -8.42 10.10 7.99
C LYS A 307 -7.09 9.64 8.59
N ILE A 308 -6.57 10.44 9.50
CA ILE A 308 -5.37 10.14 10.26
C ILE A 308 -5.77 9.95 11.72
N THR A 309 -5.38 8.85 12.33
CA THR A 309 -5.70 8.61 13.74
C THR A 309 -4.45 8.23 14.53
N ALA A 310 -4.20 8.93 15.61
CA ALA A 310 -3.18 8.60 16.59
C ALA A 310 -3.83 7.81 17.73
N TYR A 311 -3.56 6.49 17.79
CA TYR A 311 -3.93 5.63 18.92
C TYR A 311 -2.75 5.47 19.88
N PRO A 312 -2.94 4.99 21.11
CA PRO A 312 -1.85 4.72 22.04
C PRO A 312 -0.78 3.78 21.47
N ASP A 313 -1.20 2.74 20.76
CA ASP A 313 -0.34 1.65 20.29
C ASP A 313 0.08 1.74 18.84
N TYR A 314 -0.60 2.55 18.01
CA TYR A 314 -0.30 2.71 16.59
C TYR A 314 -0.81 4.04 16.03
N TYR A 315 -0.31 4.39 14.85
CA TYR A 315 -0.87 5.43 13.98
C TYR A 315 -1.57 4.76 12.79
N GLU A 316 -2.72 5.28 12.39
CA GLU A 316 -3.43 4.81 11.22
C GLU A 316 -3.63 5.96 10.22
N PHE A 317 -3.26 5.70 8.97
CA PHE A 317 -3.38 6.64 7.85
C PHE A 317 -4.28 6.02 6.80
N ILE A 318 -5.48 6.56 6.62
CA ILE A 318 -6.46 6.10 5.65
C ILE A 318 -6.63 7.18 4.59
N ASN A 319 -6.49 6.79 3.33
CA ASN A 319 -6.78 7.69 2.22
C ASN A 319 -7.68 7.02 1.17
N PRO A 320 -8.63 7.77 0.58
CA PRO A 320 -9.41 7.32 -0.56
C PRO A 320 -8.54 6.97 -1.77
N GLY A 321 -8.97 5.97 -2.50
CA GLY A 321 -8.30 5.48 -3.69
C GLY A 321 -7.44 4.25 -3.45
N LYS A 322 -7.53 3.30 -4.38
CA LYS A 322 -6.71 2.10 -4.36
C LYS A 322 -5.23 2.47 -4.50
N MET A 323 -4.37 1.77 -3.80
CA MET A 323 -2.92 1.88 -3.92
C MET A 323 -2.48 1.54 -5.34
N ARG A 324 -1.66 2.37 -5.98
CA ARG A 324 -1.25 2.23 -7.39
C ARG A 324 -0.05 1.33 -7.60
N VAL A 325 0.68 1.04 -6.53
CA VAL A 325 1.77 0.07 -6.51
C VAL A 325 1.35 -1.15 -5.70
N THR A 326 1.98 -2.29 -5.92
CA THR A 326 1.75 -3.46 -5.07
C THR A 326 2.30 -3.23 -3.66
N VAL A 327 1.81 -3.98 -2.67
CA VAL A 327 2.36 -3.93 -1.30
C VAL A 327 3.84 -4.28 -1.30
N GLU A 328 4.24 -5.24 -2.13
CA GLU A 328 5.62 -5.66 -2.30
C GLU A 328 6.50 -4.52 -2.84
N GLU A 329 6.07 -3.85 -3.92
CA GLU A 329 6.78 -2.67 -4.46
C GLU A 329 6.87 -1.54 -3.45
N PHE A 330 5.82 -1.30 -2.66
CA PHE A 330 5.86 -0.29 -1.60
C PHE A 330 6.91 -0.62 -0.53
N ILE A 331 6.98 -1.88 -0.08
CA ILE A 331 7.94 -2.33 0.93
C ILE A 331 9.37 -2.33 0.39
N HIS A 332 9.55 -2.77 -0.85
CA HIS A 332 10.88 -2.85 -1.47
C HIS A 332 11.38 -1.49 -1.98
N GLY A 333 10.48 -0.60 -2.32
CA GLY A 333 10.80 0.70 -2.90
C GLY A 333 11.24 0.62 -4.36
N GLY A 334 11.72 1.74 -4.88
CA GLY A 334 12.20 1.86 -6.27
C GLY A 334 11.12 2.20 -7.29
N THR A 335 9.84 1.89 -6.99
CA THR A 335 8.69 2.23 -7.83
C THR A 335 7.80 3.24 -7.10
N SER A 336 7.31 4.22 -7.80
CA SER A 336 6.34 5.19 -7.28
C SER A 336 5.40 5.63 -8.39
N ASP A 337 4.11 5.51 -8.15
CA ASP A 337 3.06 6.05 -9.02
C ASP A 337 2.23 7.06 -8.21
N ILE A 338 2.66 8.31 -8.25
CA ILE A 338 2.05 9.41 -7.51
C ILE A 338 0.75 9.81 -8.21
N ARG A 339 -0.35 9.93 -7.46
CA ARG A 339 -1.65 10.38 -7.97
C ARG A 339 -1.70 11.89 -8.18
N ASN A 340 -1.17 12.66 -7.23
CA ASN A 340 -1.25 14.10 -7.18
C ASN A 340 0.14 14.73 -7.39
N HIS A 341 0.57 14.76 -8.65
CA HIS A 341 1.92 15.20 -9.03
C HIS A 341 2.19 16.68 -8.75
N THR A 342 1.20 17.55 -8.94
CA THR A 342 1.34 18.98 -8.67
C THR A 342 1.62 19.21 -7.19
N MET A 343 0.76 18.68 -6.31
CA MET A 343 0.95 18.81 -4.86
C MET A 343 2.27 18.18 -4.39
N SER A 344 2.64 17.00 -4.92
CA SER A 344 3.92 16.36 -4.61
C SER A 344 5.11 17.25 -5.00
N SER A 345 5.04 17.90 -6.16
CA SER A 345 6.07 18.83 -6.60
C SER A 345 6.20 20.05 -5.68
N ILE A 346 5.06 20.60 -5.24
CA ILE A 346 5.01 21.71 -4.29
C ILE A 346 5.65 21.30 -2.95
N MET A 347 5.27 20.16 -2.37
CA MET A 347 5.86 19.65 -1.12
C MET A 347 7.37 19.45 -1.21
N ARG A 348 7.85 18.96 -2.36
CA ARG A 348 9.29 18.74 -2.57
C ARG A 348 10.10 20.03 -2.53
N ARG A 349 9.51 21.16 -2.98
CA ARG A 349 10.21 22.46 -2.98
C ARG A 349 10.56 22.96 -1.57
N ILE A 350 9.81 22.57 -0.57
CA ILE A 350 10.07 22.91 0.84
C ILE A 350 10.67 21.73 1.64
N GLY A 351 11.25 20.74 0.95
CA GLY A 351 11.99 19.64 1.56
C GLY A 351 11.14 18.62 2.33
N ILE A 352 9.82 18.60 2.13
CA ILE A 352 8.91 17.69 2.84
C ILE A 352 8.91 16.28 2.23
N SER A 353 9.00 16.19 0.90
CA SER A 353 9.03 14.92 0.16
C SER A 353 10.41 14.70 -0.43
N GLU A 354 10.95 13.50 -0.25
CA GLU A 354 12.25 13.09 -0.79
C GLU A 354 12.10 12.31 -2.12
N LYS A 355 13.09 11.47 -2.45
CA LYS A 355 13.07 10.67 -3.69
C LYS A 355 11.87 9.74 -3.74
N ALA A 356 11.22 9.67 -4.89
CA ALA A 356 10.13 8.76 -5.16
C ALA A 356 10.50 7.30 -4.85
N GLY A 357 9.61 6.59 -4.13
CA GLY A 357 9.77 5.17 -3.82
C GLY A 357 10.67 4.83 -2.62
N SER A 358 11.13 5.80 -1.82
CA SER A 358 11.94 5.54 -0.61
C SER A 358 11.13 5.48 0.69
N GLY A 359 9.87 5.90 0.68
CA GLY A 359 9.04 6.05 1.87
C GLY A 359 8.67 4.73 2.53
N GLY A 360 8.19 3.76 1.75
CA GLY A 360 7.83 2.43 2.24
C GLY A 360 9.00 1.73 2.95
N PRO A 361 10.16 1.52 2.28
CA PRO A 361 11.32 0.92 2.94
C PRO A 361 11.70 1.58 4.25
N ARG A 362 11.71 2.91 4.32
CA ARG A 362 12.06 3.66 5.53
C ARG A 362 11.13 3.36 6.70
N ILE A 363 9.81 3.32 6.45
CA ILE A 363 8.81 3.03 7.47
C ILE A 363 9.03 1.62 8.05
N PHE A 364 9.26 0.62 7.21
CA PHE A 364 9.50 -0.75 7.65
C PHE A 364 10.86 -0.93 8.33
N ASP A 365 11.91 -0.29 7.83
CA ASP A 365 13.25 -0.35 8.40
C ASP A 365 13.30 0.26 9.81
N VAL A 366 12.56 1.34 10.07
CA VAL A 366 12.42 1.93 11.41
C VAL A 366 11.74 0.96 12.37
N ALA A 367 10.64 0.33 11.96
CA ALA A 367 9.96 -0.65 12.79
C ALA A 367 10.89 -1.83 13.15
N ALA A 368 11.62 -2.36 12.16
CA ALA A 368 12.58 -3.45 12.39
C ALA A 368 13.75 -3.04 13.28
N LYS A 369 14.29 -1.81 13.09
CA LYS A 369 15.40 -1.27 13.90
C LYS A 369 15.06 -1.22 15.40
N TYR A 370 13.81 -0.94 15.72
CA TYR A 370 13.34 -0.78 17.10
C TYR A 370 12.52 -1.98 17.60
N LYS A 371 12.55 -3.10 16.90
CA LYS A 371 11.81 -4.34 17.23
C LYS A 371 10.30 -4.10 17.43
N LEU A 372 9.76 -3.08 16.76
CA LEU A 372 8.32 -2.80 16.78
C LEU A 372 7.57 -3.81 15.91
N LYS A 373 6.29 -4.02 16.20
CA LYS A 373 5.42 -4.73 15.27
C LYS A 373 5.51 -4.04 13.89
N LEU A 374 5.67 -4.84 12.83
CA LEU A 374 5.84 -4.32 11.49
C LEU A 374 4.59 -3.58 11.00
N PRO A 375 4.74 -2.55 10.16
CA PRO A 375 3.62 -1.82 9.60
C PRO A 375 2.68 -2.71 8.80
N GLU A 376 1.39 -2.44 8.88
CA GLU A 376 0.35 -3.14 8.14
C GLU A 376 -0.17 -2.26 7.01
N VAL A 377 -0.18 -2.80 5.80
CA VAL A 377 -0.81 -2.17 4.63
C VAL A 377 -2.09 -2.92 4.31
N ILE A 378 -3.22 -2.26 4.53
CA ILE A 378 -4.55 -2.79 4.24
C ILE A 378 -5.09 -2.02 3.05
N ARG A 379 -5.46 -2.72 1.99
CA ARG A 379 -6.00 -2.10 0.78
C ARG A 379 -7.30 -2.76 0.37
N ASP A 380 -8.20 -1.95 -0.07
CA ASP A 380 -9.41 -2.38 -0.77
C ASP A 380 -9.52 -1.64 -2.11
N GLN A 381 -10.63 -1.79 -2.82
CA GLN A 381 -10.84 -1.15 -4.11
C GLN A 381 -11.05 0.37 -4.01
N TYR A 382 -11.34 0.89 -2.82
CA TYR A 382 -11.77 2.27 -2.58
C TYR A 382 -10.83 3.04 -1.67
N SER A 383 -9.99 2.35 -0.90
CA SER A 383 -9.13 2.97 0.10
C SER A 383 -7.84 2.20 0.33
N THR A 384 -6.86 2.92 0.84
CA THR A 384 -5.59 2.38 1.35
C THR A 384 -5.45 2.80 2.80
N SER A 385 -5.11 1.86 3.68
CA SER A 385 -4.79 2.13 5.08
C SER A 385 -3.38 1.64 5.39
N LEU A 386 -2.59 2.49 6.04
CA LEU A 386 -1.27 2.15 6.58
C LEU A 386 -1.31 2.32 8.10
N ARG A 387 -0.96 1.25 8.84
CA ARG A 387 -0.78 1.29 10.28
C ARG A 387 0.70 1.23 10.64
N ILE A 388 1.16 2.15 11.45
CA ILE A 388 2.53 2.19 12.00
C ILE A 388 2.44 1.93 13.50
N TRP A 389 2.94 0.79 13.94
CA TRP A 389 2.88 0.36 15.33
C TRP A 389 3.97 1.02 16.18
N LYS A 390 3.63 1.32 17.43
CA LYS A 390 4.53 1.85 18.47
C LYS A 390 4.92 0.78 19.50
N VAL A 391 4.41 -0.43 19.33
CA VAL A 391 4.47 -1.50 20.32
C VAL A 391 5.67 -2.39 20.04
N ASP A 392 6.48 -2.61 21.06
CA ASP A 392 7.53 -3.61 21.11
C ASP A 392 6.90 -5.00 21.24
N LEU A 393 7.11 -5.86 20.25
CA LEU A 393 6.55 -7.21 20.22
C LEU A 393 6.99 -8.05 21.43
N GLU A 394 8.26 -7.94 21.84
CA GLU A 394 8.76 -8.71 22.98
C GLU A 394 8.01 -8.33 24.27
N LYS A 395 7.72 -7.04 24.49
CA LYS A 395 6.94 -6.56 25.64
C LYS A 395 5.48 -6.97 25.60
N VAL A 396 4.88 -7.09 24.40
CA VAL A 396 3.52 -7.62 24.27
C VAL A 396 3.49 -9.08 24.67
N ILE A 397 4.47 -9.84 24.20
CA ILE A 397 4.58 -11.27 24.49
C ILE A 397 4.88 -11.55 25.96
N GLU A 398 5.59 -10.66 26.66
CA GLU A 398 5.81 -10.76 28.09
C GLU A 398 4.51 -10.84 28.92
N LYS A 399 3.39 -10.37 28.39
CA LYS A 399 2.08 -10.45 29.06
C LYS A 399 1.40 -11.82 28.96
N TYR A 400 1.89 -12.68 28.06
CA TYR A 400 1.35 -14.03 27.92
C TYR A 400 1.86 -14.95 29.04
N PRO A 401 1.00 -15.85 29.55
CA PRO A 401 1.47 -16.86 30.52
C PRO A 401 2.35 -17.91 29.84
N SER A 402 3.19 -18.58 30.63
CA SER A 402 3.89 -19.77 30.16
C SER A 402 2.87 -20.92 29.91
N PRO A 403 2.99 -21.75 28.84
CA PRO A 403 4.08 -21.75 27.85
C PRO A 403 3.78 -20.92 26.55
N GLN A 404 2.66 -20.18 26.46
CA GLN A 404 2.37 -19.36 25.29
C GLN A 404 3.49 -18.36 25.02
N LYS A 405 4.01 -17.73 26.07
CA LYS A 405 5.12 -16.77 25.99
C LYS A 405 6.34 -17.37 25.29
N GLU A 406 6.80 -18.53 25.73
CA GLU A 406 7.98 -19.21 25.19
C GLU A 406 7.76 -19.61 23.72
N ILE A 407 6.56 -20.09 23.39
CA ILE A 407 6.19 -20.44 22.02
C ILE A 407 6.24 -19.21 21.10
N LEU A 408 5.66 -18.08 21.54
CA LEU A 408 5.64 -16.84 20.75
C LEU A 408 7.03 -16.25 20.57
N LEU A 409 7.86 -16.21 21.63
CA LEU A 409 9.26 -15.78 21.55
C LEU A 409 10.08 -16.68 20.61
N TYR A 410 9.84 -17.99 20.63
CA TYR A 410 10.47 -18.90 19.69
C TYR A 410 10.05 -18.61 18.24
N LEU A 411 8.74 -18.39 18.00
CA LEU A 411 8.21 -18.13 16.67
C LEU A 411 8.72 -16.80 16.06
N ILE A 412 8.95 -15.76 16.86
CA ILE A 412 9.58 -14.51 16.39
C ILE A 412 10.96 -14.77 15.80
N ASN A 413 11.73 -15.68 16.42
CA ASN A 413 13.12 -15.93 16.06
C ASN A 413 13.29 -17.07 15.04
N HIS A 414 12.31 -17.99 14.91
CA HIS A 414 12.46 -19.26 14.18
C HIS A 414 11.33 -19.53 13.16
N TYR A 415 10.59 -18.52 12.72
CA TYR A 415 9.55 -18.60 11.70
C TYR A 415 8.41 -19.60 11.98
N SER A 416 8.72 -20.84 12.39
CA SER A 416 7.71 -21.88 12.65
C SER A 416 8.15 -22.79 13.79
N ILE A 417 7.18 -23.45 14.44
CA ILE A 417 7.42 -24.44 15.49
C ILE A 417 6.56 -25.68 15.26
N SER A 418 7.14 -26.85 15.39
CA SER A 418 6.43 -28.13 15.52
C SER A 418 6.35 -28.55 16.98
N ARG A 419 5.45 -29.50 17.25
CA ARG A 419 5.33 -30.09 18.59
C ARG A 419 6.66 -30.67 19.10
N GLY A 420 7.40 -31.38 18.25
CA GLY A 420 8.68 -31.99 18.64
C GLY A 420 9.78 -30.97 18.91
N GLU A 421 9.75 -29.83 18.20
CA GLU A 421 10.67 -28.71 18.46
C GLU A 421 10.34 -28.01 19.78
N ALA A 422 9.06 -27.83 20.10
CA ALA A 422 8.64 -27.28 21.40
C ALA A 422 9.11 -28.14 22.58
N GLU A 423 8.97 -29.45 22.47
CA GLU A 423 9.48 -30.40 23.49
C GLU A 423 11.00 -30.33 23.60
N LYS A 424 11.69 -30.30 22.45
CA LYS A 424 13.17 -30.34 22.41
C LYS A 424 13.82 -29.02 22.83
N HIS A 425 13.28 -27.89 22.39
CA HIS A 425 13.94 -26.59 22.54
C HIS A 425 13.35 -25.71 23.64
N LEU A 426 12.05 -25.88 23.95
CA LEU A 426 11.37 -25.12 24.98
C LEU A 426 11.05 -25.93 26.24
N PHE A 427 11.32 -27.23 26.21
CA PHE A 427 10.99 -28.15 27.30
C PHE A 427 9.50 -28.13 27.69
N VAL A 428 8.62 -27.84 26.68
CA VAL A 428 7.18 -27.79 26.87
C VAL A 428 6.59 -29.18 26.59
N GLU A 429 5.95 -29.75 27.59
CA GLU A 429 5.31 -31.07 27.47
C GLU A 429 4.17 -31.05 26.43
N ASN A 430 3.94 -32.17 25.77
CA ASN A 430 2.99 -32.36 24.70
C ASN A 430 1.57 -31.85 25.02
N TYR A 431 1.10 -32.08 26.24
CA TYR A 431 -0.22 -31.60 26.67
C TYR A 431 -0.24 -30.06 26.82
N GLN A 432 0.76 -29.50 27.45
CA GLN A 432 0.90 -28.06 27.65
C GLN A 432 1.03 -27.33 26.33
N PHE A 433 1.83 -27.84 25.39
CA PHE A 433 1.96 -27.31 24.05
C PHE A 433 0.60 -27.28 23.32
N ARG A 434 -0.15 -28.40 23.39
CA ARG A 434 -1.46 -28.50 22.74
C ARG A 434 -2.48 -27.49 23.30
N VAL A 435 -2.51 -27.32 24.62
CA VAL A 435 -3.41 -26.32 25.25
C VAL A 435 -3.00 -24.91 24.84
N ALA A 436 -1.72 -24.58 24.97
CA ALA A 436 -1.22 -23.24 24.62
C ALA A 436 -1.44 -22.88 23.17
N ILE A 437 -1.13 -23.81 22.25
CA ILE A 437 -1.28 -23.54 20.81
C ILE A 437 -2.73 -23.41 20.38
N ASN A 438 -3.66 -24.16 20.99
CA ASN A 438 -5.10 -24.02 20.72
C ASN A 438 -5.59 -22.64 21.16
N THR A 439 -5.20 -22.15 22.33
CA THR A 439 -5.52 -20.79 22.78
C THR A 439 -5.00 -19.74 21.79
N LEU A 440 -3.76 -19.86 21.36
CA LEU A 440 -3.16 -18.92 20.39
C LEU A 440 -3.83 -18.98 19.01
N LEU A 441 -4.34 -20.15 18.59
CA LEU A 441 -5.12 -20.32 17.36
C LEU A 441 -6.51 -19.67 17.50
N GLU A 442 -7.19 -19.85 18.62
CA GLU A 442 -8.49 -19.25 18.92
C GLU A 442 -8.39 -17.71 18.99
N GLU A 443 -7.33 -17.18 19.57
CA GLU A 443 -7.02 -15.75 19.58
C GLU A 443 -6.57 -15.21 18.21
N GLY A 444 -6.30 -16.08 17.24
CA GLY A 444 -5.82 -15.70 15.92
C GLY A 444 -4.40 -15.14 15.89
N THR A 445 -3.59 -15.43 16.90
CA THR A 445 -2.18 -15.01 16.99
C THR A 445 -1.26 -15.93 16.18
N VAL A 446 -1.65 -17.19 16.03
CA VAL A 446 -0.90 -18.25 15.35
C VAL A 446 -1.77 -18.88 14.27
N ASP A 447 -1.14 -19.35 13.19
CA ASP A 447 -1.77 -20.11 12.12
C ASP A 447 -1.12 -21.50 11.96
N VAL A 448 -1.82 -22.42 11.28
CA VAL A 448 -1.35 -23.79 11.01
C VAL A 448 -0.81 -23.89 9.60
N MET A 449 0.39 -24.43 9.45
CA MET A 449 1.02 -24.76 8.18
C MET A 449 1.24 -26.29 8.07
N GLY A 450 0.79 -26.88 6.96
CA GLY A 450 0.91 -28.32 6.71
C GLY A 450 -0.18 -29.16 7.40
N LYS A 451 -0.14 -30.49 7.22
CA LYS A 451 -1.11 -31.44 7.77
C LYS A 451 -0.41 -32.69 8.32
N GLY A 452 -1.01 -33.30 9.33
CA GLY A 452 -0.52 -34.57 9.89
C GLY A 452 0.86 -34.44 10.51
N ARG A 453 1.82 -35.28 10.13
CA ARG A 453 3.20 -35.30 10.66
C ARG A 453 4.01 -34.04 10.28
N SER A 454 3.63 -33.33 9.23
CA SER A 454 4.28 -32.09 8.79
C SER A 454 3.63 -30.82 9.37
N THR A 455 2.70 -30.94 10.31
CA THR A 455 2.05 -29.79 10.93
C THR A 455 3.07 -28.93 11.67
N ARG A 456 3.11 -27.65 11.31
CA ARG A 456 3.87 -26.59 11.97
C ARG A 456 2.95 -25.42 12.30
N TYR A 457 3.34 -24.64 13.25
CA TYR A 457 2.63 -23.44 13.66
C TYR A 457 3.50 -22.22 13.35
N VAL A 458 2.88 -21.16 12.86
CA VAL A 458 3.54 -19.92 12.45
C VAL A 458 2.81 -18.74 13.08
N LEU A 459 3.49 -17.62 13.31
CA LEU A 459 2.79 -16.39 13.66
C LEU A 459 1.86 -16.02 12.51
N LYS A 460 0.65 -15.58 12.84
CA LYS A 460 -0.26 -15.03 11.86
C LYS A 460 0.30 -13.69 11.37
N THR A 461 0.94 -13.73 10.23
CA THR A 461 1.60 -12.58 9.63
C THR A 461 0.73 -11.94 8.56
N SER A 462 0.72 -10.61 8.50
CA SER A 462 0.14 -9.90 7.35
C SER A 462 0.99 -10.12 6.09
N LEU A 463 0.40 -9.90 4.91
CA LEU A 463 1.13 -9.97 3.64
C LEU A 463 2.35 -9.04 3.64
N SER A 464 2.23 -7.86 4.26
CA SER A 464 3.32 -6.89 4.39
C SER A 464 4.46 -7.40 5.28
N GLU A 465 4.15 -8.06 6.40
CA GLU A 465 5.16 -8.66 7.29
C GLU A 465 5.91 -9.80 6.59
N TYR A 466 5.18 -10.66 5.88
CA TYR A 466 5.78 -11.75 5.10
C TYR A 466 6.74 -11.22 4.03
N SER A 467 6.28 -10.25 3.23
CA SER A 467 7.08 -9.64 2.17
C SER A 467 8.35 -8.96 2.70
N TYR A 468 8.23 -8.23 3.82
CA TYR A 468 9.38 -7.61 4.47
C TYR A 468 10.39 -8.63 5.03
N SER A 469 9.90 -9.70 5.66
CA SER A 469 10.76 -10.77 6.20
C SER A 469 11.52 -11.49 5.08
N MET A 470 10.86 -11.74 3.95
CA MET A 470 11.49 -12.32 2.77
C MET A 470 12.59 -11.41 2.20
N LYS A 471 12.34 -10.10 2.11
CA LYS A 471 13.34 -9.12 1.69
C LYS A 471 14.59 -9.15 2.57
N ARG A 472 14.42 -9.20 3.89
CA ARG A 472 15.55 -9.28 4.83
C ARG A 472 16.36 -10.56 4.65
N LEU A 473 15.68 -11.69 4.45
CA LEU A 473 16.33 -12.97 4.20
C LEU A 473 17.17 -12.93 2.91
N LEU A 474 16.62 -12.40 1.81
CA LEU A 474 17.33 -12.26 0.55
C LEU A 474 18.58 -11.39 0.69
N ARG A 475 18.48 -10.22 1.34
CA ARG A 475 19.64 -9.36 1.63
C ARG A 475 20.71 -10.07 2.44
N ALA A 476 20.33 -10.80 3.51
CA ALA A 476 21.28 -11.53 4.33
C ALA A 476 22.01 -12.64 3.54
N VAL A 477 21.33 -13.28 2.58
CA VAL A 477 21.93 -14.27 1.66
C VAL A 477 22.89 -13.58 0.70
N GLU A 478 22.51 -12.44 0.10
CA GLU A 478 23.36 -11.65 -0.78
C GLU A 478 24.63 -11.17 -0.07
N ASP A 479 24.50 -10.59 1.12
CA ASP A 479 25.62 -10.13 1.95
C ASP A 479 26.55 -11.31 2.33
N GLY A 480 25.98 -12.48 2.64
CA GLY A 480 26.73 -13.69 2.94
C GLY A 480 27.48 -14.28 1.73
N LEU A 481 26.99 -14.04 0.50
CA LEU A 481 27.66 -14.43 -0.73
C LEU A 481 28.80 -13.46 -1.12
N ILE A 482 28.56 -12.17 -0.94
CA ILE A 482 29.57 -11.11 -1.22
C ILE A 482 30.72 -11.18 -0.22
N GLY A 483 30.46 -11.49 1.05
CA GLY A 483 31.51 -11.64 2.08
C GLY A 483 32.38 -12.90 1.97
N ARG A 484 32.14 -13.76 0.96
CA ARG A 484 32.94 -14.96 0.65
C ARG A 484 33.77 -14.84 -0.63
N SER A 485 33.69 -13.69 -1.32
CA SER A 485 34.51 -13.31 -2.46
C SER A 485 35.58 -12.29 -2.05
#